data_871419bee4575f6a5e479fe324037b58
#
_entry.id   871419bee4575f6a5e479fe324037b58
#
_cell.length_a   1.000
_cell.length_b   1.000
_cell.length_c   1.000
_cell.angle_alpha   90.00
_cell.angle_beta   90.00
_cell.angle_gamma   90.00
#
_symmetry.space_group_name_H-M   'P 1'
#
loop_
_entity.id
_entity.type
_entity.pdbx_description
1 polymer ?
#
loop_
_entity_poly.entity_id
_entity_poly.type
_entity_poly.pdbx_seq_one_letter_code
_entity_poly.pdbx_strand_id
1 'polypeptide(L)'
;MGQKKSVGELLFREGLTSLLDDYVPIPDFARLKMERKRLFNKFFWGQRDIAIIMGLAGYLPHNVDIDMISGFIEKVKQTALLPINVGQKTVKFDFENNLIFHRTFLKLHENGMTITALDENRTEIYRQTYYSIGGGFIVDEAHFGQEEKNTVQVPYPYKNAEDILKHCSDNGLMLSTVMLENEVALHGKEAVSAHLENVWKTMQACIEHGIHTEGILPGPL
;
A
#
# COMPACT_ATOMS: atom_id res chain seq x y z
N MET A 1 -0.80 -12.03 -14.01
CA MET A 1 -0.84 -10.58 -13.75
C MET A 1 -0.14 -10.32 -12.44
N GLY A 2 1.07 -9.73 -12.48
CA GLY A 2 1.63 -9.18 -11.26
C GLY A 2 0.67 -8.10 -10.77
N GLN A 3 0.00 -8.33 -9.63
CA GLN A 3 -0.85 -7.30 -9.04
C GLN A 3 0.00 -6.07 -8.83
N LYS A 4 -0.32 -4.97 -9.50
CA LYS A 4 0.25 -3.67 -9.17
C LYS A 4 -0.20 -3.35 -7.75
N LYS A 5 0.71 -3.50 -6.80
CA LYS A 5 0.44 -3.32 -5.37
C LYS A 5 0.39 -1.83 -5.03
N SER A 6 -0.53 -1.39 -4.17
CA SER A 6 -0.57 0.01 -3.72
C SER A 6 0.66 0.36 -2.85
N VAL A 7 1.12 1.62 -2.72
CA VAL A 7 2.27 2.01 -1.84
C VAL A 7 2.02 1.55 -0.42
N GLY A 8 0.77 1.65 0.02
CA GLY A 8 0.34 1.02 1.25
C GLY A 8 0.55 -0.49 1.21
N GLU A 9 0.17 -1.14 0.12
CA GLU A 9 0.22 -2.60 -0.01
C GLU A 9 1.65 -3.15 -0.17
N LEU A 10 2.56 -2.42 -0.80
CA LEU A 10 3.98 -2.80 -0.87
C LEU A 10 4.68 -2.58 0.47
N LEU A 11 4.43 -1.45 1.10
CA LEU A 11 4.92 -1.20 2.46
C LEU A 11 4.27 -2.14 3.48
N PHE A 12 3.00 -2.49 3.28
CA PHE A 12 2.27 -3.38 4.14
C PHE A 12 2.45 -4.88 3.80
N ARG A 13 2.53 -5.29 2.55
CA ARG A 13 2.50 -6.71 2.17
C ARG A 13 3.86 -7.39 2.16
N GLU A 14 4.90 -6.69 1.81
CA GLU A 14 6.23 -7.29 1.71
C GLU A 14 7.17 -6.82 2.80
N GLY A 15 6.68 -5.91 3.64
CA GLY A 15 7.56 -5.25 4.61
C GLY A 15 8.82 -4.71 3.93
N LEU A 16 9.34 -3.61 4.38
CA LEU A 16 10.60 -3.09 3.82
C LEU A 16 11.71 -4.15 3.84
N THR A 17 11.61 -5.10 4.76
CA THR A 17 12.57 -6.18 4.95
C THR A 17 12.48 -7.27 3.89
N SER A 18 11.31 -7.64 3.36
CA SER A 18 11.26 -8.63 2.28
C SER A 18 11.73 -8.05 0.95
N LEU A 19 11.48 -6.76 0.69
CA LEU A 19 12.09 -6.06 -0.45
C LEU A 19 13.61 -5.93 -0.31
N LEU A 20 14.08 -5.79 0.92
CA LEU A 20 15.49 -5.68 1.22
C LEU A 20 16.17 -7.06 1.27
N ASP A 21 15.48 -8.10 1.73
CA ASP A 21 16.00 -9.47 1.82
C ASP A 21 16.04 -10.19 0.46
N ASP A 22 15.10 -9.91 -0.46
CA ASP A 22 15.04 -10.54 -1.78
C ASP A 22 16.03 -9.93 -2.80
N TYR A 23 16.50 -8.69 -2.60
CA TYR A 23 17.30 -7.98 -3.60
C TYR A 23 18.75 -7.71 -3.20
N VAL A 24 19.06 -7.60 -1.92
CA VAL A 24 20.45 -7.43 -1.43
C VAL A 24 20.51 -7.91 0.02
N PRO A 25 21.50 -8.73 0.40
CA PRO A 25 21.79 -8.97 1.81
C PRO A 25 22.23 -7.63 2.42
N ILE A 26 21.29 -6.89 2.98
CA ILE A 26 21.58 -5.60 3.58
C ILE A 26 22.22 -5.85 4.94
N PRO A 27 23.45 -5.37 5.14
CA PRO A 27 24.06 -5.39 6.43
C PRO A 27 23.18 -4.63 7.44
N ASP A 28 23.21 -5.04 8.67
CA ASP A 28 22.41 -4.48 9.75
C ASP A 28 22.25 -2.96 9.65
N PHE A 29 21.08 -2.49 9.25
CA PHE A 29 20.83 -1.06 9.27
C PHE A 29 20.28 -0.65 10.64
N ALA A 30 20.75 0.48 11.13
CA ALA A 30 20.41 0.98 12.45
C ALA A 30 19.31 2.04 12.43
N ARG A 31 19.04 2.65 11.28
CA ARG A 31 18.11 3.78 11.14
C ARG A 31 17.40 3.78 9.80
N LEU A 32 16.15 4.23 9.81
CA LEU A 32 15.37 4.52 8.59
C LEU A 32 15.14 6.02 8.49
N LYS A 33 15.23 6.55 7.28
CA LYS A 33 14.84 7.90 6.91
C LYS A 33 13.89 7.85 5.74
N MET A 34 12.80 8.57 5.82
CA MET A 34 11.79 8.63 4.77
C MET A 34 11.59 10.06 4.32
N GLU A 35 11.62 10.27 3.02
CA GLU A 35 11.40 11.57 2.42
C GLU A 35 10.23 11.49 1.45
N ARG A 36 9.22 12.29 1.68
CA ARG A 36 8.05 12.40 0.82
C ARG A 36 7.94 13.79 0.25
N LYS A 37 7.70 13.87 -1.07
CA LYS A 37 7.56 15.15 -1.78
C LYS A 37 6.12 15.29 -2.28
N ARG A 38 5.35 16.17 -1.67
CA ARG A 38 4.00 16.54 -2.11
C ARG A 38 3.59 17.94 -1.63
N LEU A 39 2.89 18.63 -2.52
CA LEU A 39 2.18 19.88 -2.21
C LEU A 39 0.71 19.50 -1.92
N PHE A 40 0.33 19.26 -0.67
CA PHE A 40 -1.07 19.46 -0.26
C PHE A 40 -1.25 19.39 1.25
N ASN A 41 -2.00 20.35 1.75
CA ASN A 41 -2.64 20.61 3.04
C ASN A 41 -2.33 19.72 4.27
N LYS A 42 -1.97 20.43 5.31
CA LYS A 42 -1.74 20.01 6.72
C LYS A 42 -2.84 19.10 7.30
N PHE A 43 -4.02 19.07 6.69
CA PHE A 43 -5.20 18.34 7.16
C PHE A 43 -5.19 16.82 6.92
N PHE A 44 -4.45 16.33 5.93
CA PHE A 44 -4.36 14.90 5.64
C PHE A 44 -3.11 14.22 6.25
N TRP A 45 -2.36 14.91 7.10
CA TRP A 45 -1.06 14.47 7.56
C TRP A 45 -1.11 13.29 8.54
N GLY A 46 -2.07 13.30 9.48
CA GLY A 46 -2.11 12.32 10.57
C GLY A 46 -2.40 10.87 10.15
N GLN A 47 -3.05 10.63 9.02
CA GLN A 47 -3.40 9.27 8.57
C GLN A 47 -2.31 8.63 7.70
N ARG A 48 -1.54 9.45 6.97
CA ARG A 48 -0.51 8.94 6.05
C ARG A 48 0.77 8.54 6.74
N ASP A 49 1.13 9.28 7.77
CA ASP A 49 2.28 8.96 8.63
C ASP A 49 2.05 7.62 9.31
N ILE A 50 0.83 7.40 9.78
CA ILE A 50 0.40 6.14 10.39
C ILE A 50 0.55 4.99 9.39
N ALA A 51 0.03 5.13 8.17
CA ALA A 51 0.10 4.09 7.16
C ALA A 51 1.54 3.71 6.79
N ILE A 52 2.44 4.71 6.71
CA ILE A 52 3.87 4.48 6.46
C ILE A 52 4.50 3.67 7.59
N ILE A 53 4.27 4.09 8.83
CA ILE A 53 4.84 3.43 10.01
C ILE A 53 4.31 1.99 10.14
N MET A 54 3.02 1.80 9.96
CA MET A 54 2.42 0.46 10.01
C MET A 54 2.95 -0.44 8.89
N GLY A 55 3.15 0.11 7.68
CA GLY A 55 3.75 -0.61 6.57
C GLY A 55 5.20 -1.02 6.82
N LEU A 56 6.02 -0.11 7.36
CA LEU A 56 7.39 -0.41 7.76
C LEU A 56 7.45 -1.47 8.87
N ALA A 57 6.47 -1.46 9.77
CA ALA A 57 6.35 -2.47 10.80
C ALA A 57 5.92 -3.85 10.25
N GLY A 58 5.51 -3.96 8.98
CA GLY A 58 5.12 -5.21 8.33
C GLY A 58 3.63 -5.55 8.45
N TYR A 59 2.80 -4.61 8.88
CA TYR A 59 1.34 -4.81 8.93
C TYR A 59 0.72 -4.56 7.57
N LEU A 60 -0.29 -5.36 7.22
CA LEU A 60 -1.04 -5.27 5.97
C LEU A 60 -2.41 -4.61 6.20
N PRO A 61 -2.94 -3.84 5.24
CA PRO A 61 -4.23 -3.16 5.39
C PRO A 61 -5.40 -4.09 5.71
N HIS A 62 -5.33 -5.34 5.24
CA HIS A 62 -6.41 -6.32 5.38
C HIS A 62 -6.30 -7.20 6.64
N ASN A 63 -5.19 -7.12 7.38
CA ASN A 63 -4.99 -7.94 8.59
C ASN A 63 -4.54 -7.15 9.82
N VAL A 64 -4.35 -5.84 9.70
CA VAL A 64 -4.00 -5.00 10.85
C VAL A 64 -5.19 -4.88 11.81
N ASP A 65 -4.95 -5.07 13.09
CA ASP A 65 -5.90 -4.73 14.12
C ASP A 65 -5.98 -3.19 14.27
N ILE A 66 -7.14 -2.63 13.95
CA ILE A 66 -7.35 -1.19 13.94
C ILE A 66 -7.18 -0.59 15.35
N ASP A 67 -7.59 -1.31 16.38
CA ASP A 67 -7.55 -0.85 17.77
C ASP A 67 -6.12 -0.73 18.32
N MET A 68 -5.18 -1.52 17.78
CA MET A 68 -3.77 -1.44 18.17
C MET A 68 -3.02 -0.26 17.55
N ILE A 69 -3.52 0.32 16.45
CA ILE A 69 -2.75 1.30 15.65
C ILE A 69 -2.33 2.51 16.49
N SER A 70 -3.26 3.12 17.22
CA SER A 70 -3.00 4.34 18.01
C SER A 70 -1.94 4.09 19.08
N GLY A 71 -2.06 3.00 19.83
CA GLY A 71 -1.09 2.63 20.86
C GLY A 71 0.29 2.29 20.30
N PHE A 72 0.33 1.63 19.13
CA PHE A 72 1.59 1.32 18.45
C PHE A 72 2.33 2.59 18.01
N ILE A 73 1.63 3.53 17.37
CA ILE A 73 2.19 4.80 16.90
C ILE A 73 2.69 5.63 18.07
N GLU A 74 1.92 5.70 19.16
CA GLU A 74 2.34 6.42 20.35
C GLU A 74 3.61 5.85 20.98
N LYS A 75 3.71 4.52 21.05
CA LYS A 75 4.91 3.83 21.51
C LYS A 75 6.13 4.16 20.63
N VAL A 76 5.99 4.16 19.30
CA VAL A 76 7.08 4.53 18.39
C VAL A 76 7.51 5.99 18.62
N LYS A 77 6.57 6.91 18.80
CA LYS A 77 6.87 8.32 19.10
C LYS A 77 7.62 8.50 20.42
N GLN A 78 7.20 7.80 21.47
CA GLN A 78 7.81 7.90 22.79
C GLN A 78 9.20 7.27 22.87
N THR A 79 9.39 6.15 22.21
CA THR A 79 10.65 5.38 22.30
C THR A 79 11.67 5.74 21.23
N ALA A 80 11.26 6.39 20.14
CA ALA A 80 12.03 6.57 18.91
C ALA A 80 12.59 5.22 18.37
N LEU A 81 11.85 4.13 18.59
CA LEU A 81 12.17 2.78 18.14
C LEU A 81 11.01 2.25 17.31
N LEU A 82 11.30 1.82 16.09
CA LEU A 82 10.34 1.20 15.19
C LEU A 82 10.64 -0.28 15.06
N PRO A 83 9.76 -1.15 15.54
CA PRO A 83 9.79 -2.57 15.19
C PRO A 83 9.45 -2.73 13.72
N ILE A 84 10.30 -3.44 12.97
CA ILE A 84 10.09 -3.74 11.55
C ILE A 84 9.93 -5.23 11.36
N ASN A 85 9.33 -5.63 10.22
CA ASN A 85 9.07 -7.01 9.88
C ASN A 85 8.38 -7.78 11.03
N VAL A 86 7.21 -7.29 11.45
CA VAL A 86 6.41 -7.88 12.53
C VAL A 86 7.22 -8.08 13.83
N GLY A 87 8.12 -7.14 14.13
CA GLY A 87 8.90 -7.14 15.36
C GLY A 87 10.17 -8.00 15.34
N GLN A 88 10.55 -8.60 14.20
CA GLN A 88 11.79 -9.37 14.09
C GLN A 88 13.04 -8.52 14.28
N LYS A 89 12.97 -7.23 13.94
CA LYS A 89 14.04 -6.27 14.13
C LYS A 89 13.50 -4.94 14.64
N THR A 90 14.30 -4.22 15.40
CA THR A 90 13.97 -2.88 15.86
C THR A 90 15.05 -1.90 15.41
N VAL A 91 14.62 -0.79 14.82
CA VAL A 91 15.51 0.27 14.32
C VAL A 91 15.22 1.59 15.01
N LYS A 92 16.21 2.47 15.06
CA LYS A 92 16.02 3.84 15.52
C LYS A 92 15.21 4.63 14.49
N PHE A 93 14.08 5.18 14.93
CA PHE A 93 13.19 5.95 14.09
C PHE A 93 12.61 7.12 14.87
N ASP A 94 13.18 8.29 14.67
CA ASP A 94 12.65 9.54 15.20
C ASP A 94 11.57 10.06 14.28
N PHE A 95 10.34 10.08 14.77
CA PHE A 95 9.16 10.43 13.99
C PHE A 95 9.25 11.83 13.35
N GLU A 96 9.84 12.80 14.03
CA GLU A 96 9.95 14.17 13.55
C GLU A 96 11.11 14.37 12.56
N ASN A 97 12.22 13.67 12.78
CA ASN A 97 13.44 13.86 12.01
C ASN A 97 13.65 12.80 10.90
N ASN A 98 13.01 11.64 11.01
CA ASN A 98 13.18 10.57 10.04
C ASN A 98 11.99 10.45 9.06
N LEU A 99 10.87 11.13 9.31
CA LEU A 99 9.74 11.24 8.39
C LEU A 99 9.61 12.67 7.87
N ILE A 100 10.19 12.94 6.72
CA ILE A 100 10.34 14.29 6.19
C ILE A 100 9.38 14.51 5.02
N PHE A 101 8.60 15.59 5.09
CA PHE A 101 7.70 16.03 4.04
C PHE A 101 8.26 17.23 3.31
N HIS A 102 8.56 17.05 2.03
CA HIS A 102 9.03 18.12 1.15
C HIS A 102 7.86 18.77 0.42
N ARG A 103 7.99 20.07 0.16
CA ARG A 103 7.00 20.84 -0.63
C ARG A 103 7.21 20.74 -2.14
N THR A 104 8.33 20.20 -2.57
CA THR A 104 8.67 20.04 -3.99
C THR A 104 8.31 18.65 -4.48
N PHE A 105 7.89 18.53 -5.74
CA PHE A 105 7.63 17.24 -6.39
C PHE A 105 8.90 16.50 -6.77
N LEU A 106 8.81 15.19 -6.87
CA LEU A 106 9.80 14.37 -7.56
C LEU A 106 9.63 14.53 -9.08
N LYS A 107 10.69 14.23 -9.84
CA LYS A 107 10.71 14.48 -11.29
C LYS A 107 9.69 13.66 -12.07
N LEU A 108 9.45 12.39 -11.67
CA LEU A 108 8.62 11.47 -12.44
C LEU A 108 7.15 11.58 -12.08
N HIS A 109 6.82 11.81 -10.80
CA HIS A 109 5.44 11.91 -10.35
C HIS A 109 5.32 12.71 -9.06
N GLU A 110 4.20 13.39 -8.87
CA GLU A 110 3.94 14.22 -7.68
C GLU A 110 3.79 13.41 -6.38
N ASN A 111 3.28 12.18 -6.47
CA ASN A 111 3.11 11.29 -5.34
C ASN A 111 4.29 10.32 -5.24
N GLY A 112 5.41 10.81 -4.77
CA GLY A 112 6.60 9.99 -4.59
C GLY A 112 7.09 9.96 -3.15
N MET A 113 7.76 8.86 -2.79
CA MET A 113 8.35 8.64 -1.49
C MET A 113 9.71 7.97 -1.66
N THR A 114 10.72 8.48 -0.98
CA THR A 114 12.06 7.86 -0.92
C THR A 114 12.29 7.28 0.46
N ILE A 115 12.73 6.04 0.50
CA ILE A 115 13.11 5.32 1.72
C ILE A 115 14.63 5.18 1.72
N THR A 116 15.26 5.50 2.82
CA THR A 116 16.70 5.40 2.99
C THR A 116 17.02 4.61 4.27
N ALA A 117 17.79 3.56 4.17
CA ALA A 117 18.35 2.84 5.31
C ALA A 117 19.76 3.35 5.58
N LEU A 118 20.06 3.58 6.85
CA LEU A 118 21.32 4.14 7.32
C LEU A 118 21.98 3.19 8.32
N ASP A 119 23.31 3.11 8.28
CA ASP A 119 24.09 2.43 9.30
C ASP A 119 24.16 3.22 10.63
N GLU A 120 24.91 2.73 11.60
CA GLU A 120 25.12 3.39 12.90
C GLU A 120 25.82 4.76 12.77
N ASN A 121 26.66 4.93 11.76
CA ASN A 121 27.40 6.16 11.46
C ASN A 121 26.57 7.16 10.65
N ARG A 122 25.29 6.83 10.34
CA ARG A 122 24.40 7.58 9.45
C ARG A 122 24.82 7.56 7.98
N THR A 123 25.62 6.59 7.57
CA THR A 123 25.96 6.38 6.17
C THR A 123 24.78 5.71 5.47
N GLU A 124 24.45 6.18 4.29
CA GLU A 124 23.40 5.57 3.46
C GLU A 124 23.89 4.22 2.94
N ILE A 125 23.16 3.15 3.27
CA ILE A 125 23.44 1.80 2.81
C ILE A 125 22.40 1.28 1.81
N TYR A 126 21.22 1.90 1.78
CA TYR A 126 20.17 1.60 0.83
C TYR A 126 19.29 2.80 0.60
N ARG A 127 18.86 3.00 -0.66
CA ARG A 127 17.90 4.05 -1.05
C ARG A 127 17.01 3.56 -2.18
N GLN A 128 15.70 3.75 -2.04
CA GLN A 128 14.74 3.45 -3.09
C GLN A 128 13.62 4.48 -3.12
N THR A 129 13.19 4.83 -4.33
CA THR A 129 12.08 5.75 -4.55
C THR A 129 10.91 5.00 -5.15
N TYR A 130 9.72 5.24 -4.59
CA TYR A 130 8.46 4.67 -5.03
C TYR A 130 7.48 5.77 -5.39
N TYR A 131 6.65 5.52 -6.39
CA TYR A 131 5.63 6.43 -6.87
C TYR A 131 4.25 5.78 -6.82
N SER A 132 3.27 6.51 -6.28
CA SER A 132 1.86 6.13 -6.37
C SER A 132 1.27 6.76 -7.62
N ILE A 133 0.96 5.95 -8.62
CA ILE A 133 0.53 6.40 -9.95
C ILE A 133 -0.99 6.43 -10.14
N GLY A 134 -1.74 6.28 -9.06
CA GLY A 134 -3.20 6.24 -9.05
C GLY A 134 -3.75 4.81 -8.97
N GLY A 135 -5.06 4.68 -8.68
CA GLY A 135 -5.72 3.38 -8.57
C GLY A 135 -5.15 2.42 -7.52
N GLY A 136 -4.38 2.93 -6.57
CA GLY A 136 -3.65 2.11 -5.61
C GLY A 136 -2.36 1.48 -6.14
N PHE A 137 -1.97 1.76 -7.38
CA PHE A 137 -0.77 1.18 -7.99
C PHE A 137 0.51 1.91 -7.58
N ILE A 138 1.57 1.12 -7.42
CA ILE A 138 2.91 1.62 -7.12
C ILE A 138 3.89 1.10 -8.13
N VAL A 139 4.85 1.96 -8.44
CA VAL A 139 6.03 1.63 -9.21
C VAL A 139 7.26 2.20 -8.51
N ASP A 140 8.38 1.52 -8.62
CA ASP A 140 9.66 2.09 -8.26
C ASP A 140 10.21 2.99 -9.39
N GLU A 141 11.30 3.68 -9.13
CA GLU A 141 11.90 4.60 -10.10
C GLU A 141 12.40 3.89 -11.37
N ALA A 142 12.89 2.65 -11.25
CA ALA A 142 13.44 1.88 -12.36
C ALA A 142 12.36 1.35 -13.31
N HIS A 143 11.16 1.08 -12.79
CA HIS A 143 10.02 0.54 -13.55
C HIS A 143 8.98 1.60 -13.92
N PHE A 144 9.26 2.87 -13.64
CA PHE A 144 8.32 3.97 -13.93
C PHE A 144 8.08 4.11 -15.45
N GLY A 145 6.79 4.11 -15.83
CA GLY A 145 6.39 4.21 -17.24
C GLY A 145 6.49 2.92 -18.05
N GLN A 146 6.91 1.81 -17.44
CA GLN A 146 6.88 0.51 -18.08
C GLN A 146 5.47 -0.07 -17.99
N GLU A 147 4.92 -0.44 -19.15
CA GLU A 147 3.66 -1.19 -19.19
C GLU A 147 3.95 -2.67 -18.96
N GLU A 148 3.36 -3.24 -17.92
CA GLU A 148 3.33 -4.70 -17.78
C GLU A 148 2.43 -5.27 -18.89
N LYS A 149 3.00 -6.00 -19.81
CA LYS A 149 2.24 -6.75 -20.81
C LYS A 149 1.48 -7.86 -20.10
N ASN A 150 0.19 -7.68 -19.96
CA ASN A 150 -0.68 -8.75 -19.48
C ASN A 150 -0.76 -9.84 -20.54
N THR A 151 -0.15 -11.00 -20.28
CA THR A 151 -0.10 -12.14 -21.20
C THR A 151 -1.30 -13.08 -21.05
N VAL A 152 -2.08 -12.92 -19.97
CA VAL A 152 -3.23 -13.77 -19.72
C VAL A 152 -4.41 -13.32 -20.57
N GLN A 153 -4.90 -14.21 -21.44
CA GLN A 153 -6.12 -13.97 -22.21
C GLN A 153 -7.33 -14.22 -21.32
N VAL A 154 -8.22 -13.23 -21.29
CA VAL A 154 -9.51 -13.35 -20.60
C VAL A 154 -10.61 -13.76 -21.58
N PRO A 155 -11.68 -14.46 -21.15
CA PRO A 155 -12.78 -14.89 -22.02
C PRO A 155 -13.49 -13.72 -22.71
N TYR A 156 -13.66 -12.59 -22.00
CA TYR A 156 -14.38 -11.41 -22.49
C TYR A 156 -13.49 -10.16 -22.42
N PRO A 157 -12.51 -10.00 -23.34
CA PRO A 157 -11.65 -8.83 -23.34
C PRO A 157 -12.43 -7.56 -23.71
N TYR A 158 -12.16 -6.45 -23.03
CA TYR A 158 -12.81 -5.17 -23.28
C TYR A 158 -11.85 -4.00 -23.11
N LYS A 159 -12.13 -2.92 -23.82
CA LYS A 159 -11.41 -1.64 -23.70
C LYS A 159 -12.32 -0.52 -23.22
N ASN A 160 -13.63 -0.66 -23.45
CA ASN A 160 -14.64 0.34 -23.12
C ASN A 160 -15.96 -0.34 -22.71
N ALA A 161 -16.93 0.45 -22.30
CA ALA A 161 -18.23 -0.06 -21.88
C ALA A 161 -19.04 -0.72 -23.01
N GLU A 162 -18.87 -0.27 -24.25
CA GLU A 162 -19.57 -0.83 -25.42
C GLU A 162 -19.15 -2.28 -25.67
N ASP A 163 -17.85 -2.59 -25.55
CA ASP A 163 -17.34 -3.96 -25.65
C ASP A 163 -17.99 -4.87 -24.61
N ILE A 164 -18.13 -4.39 -23.37
CA ILE A 164 -18.76 -5.16 -22.28
C ILE A 164 -20.24 -5.42 -22.59
N LEU A 165 -20.98 -4.39 -23.01
CA LEU A 165 -22.38 -4.53 -23.36
C LEU A 165 -22.58 -5.49 -24.53
N LYS A 166 -21.68 -5.47 -25.50
CA LYS A 166 -21.68 -6.41 -26.63
C LYS A 166 -21.47 -7.84 -26.14
N HIS A 167 -20.49 -8.09 -25.26
CA HIS A 167 -20.30 -9.42 -24.67
C HIS A 167 -21.55 -9.91 -23.93
N CYS A 168 -22.19 -9.02 -23.17
CA CYS A 168 -23.45 -9.35 -22.48
C CYS A 168 -24.55 -9.75 -23.48
N SER A 169 -24.75 -8.95 -24.53
CA SER A 169 -25.79 -9.17 -25.52
C SER A 169 -25.54 -10.43 -26.35
N ASP A 170 -24.33 -10.59 -26.88
CA ASP A 170 -23.99 -11.69 -27.78
C ASP A 170 -24.01 -13.06 -27.08
N ASN A 171 -23.75 -13.10 -25.78
CA ASN A 171 -23.70 -14.34 -25.03
C ASN A 171 -24.87 -14.51 -24.04
N GLY A 172 -25.80 -13.58 -23.97
CA GLY A 172 -26.92 -13.63 -23.02
C GLY A 172 -26.49 -13.59 -21.56
N LEU A 173 -25.37 -12.89 -21.24
CA LEU A 173 -24.76 -12.84 -19.92
C LEU A 173 -25.09 -11.53 -19.21
N MET A 174 -25.12 -11.60 -17.87
CA MET A 174 -25.13 -10.41 -17.04
C MET A 174 -23.72 -9.80 -16.96
N LEU A 175 -23.63 -8.50 -16.76
CA LEU A 175 -22.38 -7.80 -16.56
C LEU A 175 -21.53 -8.43 -15.44
N SER A 176 -22.15 -8.81 -14.33
CA SER A 176 -21.50 -9.50 -13.23
C SER A 176 -20.87 -10.84 -13.65
N THR A 177 -21.51 -11.57 -14.56
CA THR A 177 -20.98 -12.85 -15.06
C THR A 177 -19.76 -12.62 -15.94
N VAL A 178 -19.81 -11.64 -16.85
CA VAL A 178 -18.67 -11.26 -17.69
C VAL A 178 -17.46 -10.88 -16.84
N MET A 179 -17.67 -10.07 -15.80
CA MET A 179 -16.57 -9.68 -14.88
C MET A 179 -16.06 -10.88 -14.09
N LEU A 180 -16.97 -11.70 -13.55
CA LEU A 180 -16.59 -12.87 -12.75
C LEU A 180 -15.75 -13.88 -13.55
N GLU A 181 -16.15 -14.16 -14.79
CA GLU A 181 -15.41 -15.12 -15.63
C GLU A 181 -14.03 -14.60 -16.02
N ASN A 182 -13.91 -13.29 -16.28
CA ASN A 182 -12.60 -12.68 -16.51
C ASN A 182 -11.70 -12.77 -15.27
N GLU A 183 -12.22 -12.46 -14.07
CA GLU A 183 -11.47 -12.56 -12.83
C GLU A 183 -11.09 -14.01 -12.51
N VAL A 184 -12.00 -14.96 -12.76
CA VAL A 184 -11.70 -16.39 -12.57
C VAL A 184 -10.60 -16.86 -13.51
N ALA A 185 -10.59 -16.39 -14.76
CA ALA A 185 -9.51 -16.71 -15.70
C ALA A 185 -8.15 -16.15 -15.28
N LEU A 186 -8.14 -14.98 -14.60
CA LEU A 186 -6.93 -14.33 -14.12
C LEU A 186 -6.38 -14.93 -12.81
N HIS A 187 -7.26 -15.33 -11.91
CA HIS A 187 -6.88 -15.62 -10.51
C HIS A 187 -7.29 -17.01 -10.02
N GLY A 188 -8.15 -17.70 -10.75
CA GLY A 188 -8.77 -18.96 -10.32
C GLY A 188 -10.01 -18.76 -9.46
N LYS A 189 -10.93 -19.71 -9.54
CA LYS A 189 -12.27 -19.62 -8.93
C LYS A 189 -12.20 -19.51 -7.39
N GLU A 190 -11.37 -20.33 -6.78
CA GLU A 190 -11.22 -20.39 -5.30
C GLU A 190 -10.69 -19.06 -4.76
N ALA A 191 -9.67 -18.49 -5.41
CA ALA A 191 -9.09 -17.22 -5.00
C ALA A 191 -10.08 -16.06 -5.15
N VAL A 192 -10.84 -16.02 -6.24
CA VAL A 192 -11.88 -15.00 -6.47
C VAL A 192 -12.98 -15.12 -5.42
N SER A 193 -13.49 -16.33 -5.16
CA SER A 193 -14.52 -16.55 -4.15
C SER A 193 -14.06 -16.14 -2.74
N ALA A 194 -12.87 -16.55 -2.35
CA ALA A 194 -12.30 -16.18 -1.06
C ALA A 194 -12.09 -14.67 -0.91
N HIS A 195 -11.65 -14.00 -1.99
CA HIS A 195 -11.50 -12.55 -2.00
C HIS A 195 -12.84 -11.84 -1.81
N LEU A 196 -13.87 -12.22 -2.58
CA LEU A 196 -15.20 -11.61 -2.48
C LEU A 196 -15.82 -11.82 -1.10
N GLU A 197 -15.67 -13.02 -0.52
CA GLU A 197 -16.15 -13.31 0.83
C GLU A 197 -15.44 -12.45 1.88
N ASN A 198 -14.12 -12.29 1.77
CA ASN A 198 -13.35 -11.46 2.67
C ASN A 198 -13.73 -9.97 2.58
N VAL A 199 -13.91 -9.45 1.36
CA VAL A 199 -14.39 -8.08 1.14
C VAL A 199 -15.76 -7.89 1.80
N TRP A 200 -16.69 -8.83 1.59
CA TRP A 200 -18.03 -8.73 2.16
C TRP A 200 -18.00 -8.73 3.69
N LYS A 201 -17.25 -9.65 4.32
CA LYS A 201 -17.06 -9.69 5.78
C LYS A 201 -16.47 -8.40 6.33
N THR A 202 -15.46 -7.85 5.64
CA THR A 202 -14.83 -6.59 6.03
C THR A 202 -15.81 -5.42 5.95
N MET A 203 -16.62 -5.35 4.89
CA MET A 203 -17.65 -4.32 4.74
C MET A 203 -18.72 -4.41 5.84
N GLN A 204 -19.18 -5.61 6.16
CA GLN A 204 -20.13 -5.82 7.24
C GLN A 204 -19.55 -5.37 8.59
N ALA A 205 -18.32 -5.77 8.89
CA ALA A 205 -17.64 -5.35 10.12
C ALA A 205 -17.45 -3.82 10.20
N CYS A 206 -17.11 -3.19 9.08
CA CYS A 206 -16.97 -1.74 9.01
C CYS A 206 -18.32 -1.01 9.28
N ILE A 207 -19.41 -1.50 8.70
CA ILE A 207 -20.76 -0.94 8.92
C ILE A 207 -21.14 -1.10 10.39
N GLU A 208 -21.00 -2.30 10.94
CA GLU A 208 -21.35 -2.62 12.31
C GLU A 208 -20.57 -1.76 13.32
N HIS A 209 -19.26 -1.65 13.11
CA HIS A 209 -18.41 -0.78 13.93
C HIS A 209 -18.84 0.70 13.82
N GLY A 210 -19.11 1.19 12.62
CA GLY A 210 -19.53 2.56 12.39
C GLY A 210 -20.89 2.92 13.03
N ILE A 211 -21.85 2.01 13.03
CA ILE A 211 -23.17 2.23 13.64
C ILE A 211 -23.06 2.36 15.17
N HIS A 212 -22.12 1.65 15.78
CA HIS A 212 -21.98 1.62 17.24
C HIS A 212 -20.90 2.57 17.78
N THR A 213 -20.20 3.30 16.91
CA THR A 213 -19.15 4.24 17.32
C THR A 213 -19.68 5.67 17.33
N GLU A 214 -19.67 6.29 18.49
CA GLU A 214 -19.99 7.71 18.66
C GLU A 214 -18.73 8.56 18.52
N GLY A 215 -18.86 9.73 17.90
CA GLY A 215 -17.74 10.66 17.76
C GLY A 215 -17.90 11.63 16.59
N ILE A 216 -16.92 12.50 16.46
CA ILE A 216 -16.82 13.46 15.34
C ILE A 216 -15.69 12.99 14.44
N LEU A 217 -15.98 12.78 13.17
CA LEU A 217 -14.95 12.43 12.18
C LEU A 217 -13.94 13.58 12.07
N PRO A 218 -12.64 13.30 12.19
CA PRO A 218 -11.62 14.32 12.02
C PRO A 218 -11.60 14.79 10.56
N GLY A 219 -11.76 16.10 10.37
CA GLY A 219 -11.73 16.71 9.04
C GLY A 219 -12.09 18.18 9.09
N PRO A 220 -11.83 18.93 8.02
CA PRO A 220 -12.41 20.26 7.87
C PRO A 220 -13.90 20.10 7.59
N LEU A 221 -14.70 20.76 8.40
CA LEU A 221 -16.10 21.11 8.08
C LEU A 221 -16.09 22.33 7.18
#